data_e3943074bdde8d3439368f958782c74f
#
_entry.id   e3943074bdde8d3439368f958782c74f
#
_cell.length_a   1.000
_cell.length_b   1.000
_cell.length_c   1.000
_cell.angle_alpha   90.00
_cell.angle_beta   90.00
_cell.angle_gamma   90.00
#
_symmetry.space_group_name_H-M   'P 1'
#
loop_
_entity.id
_entity.type
_entity.pdbx_description
1 polymer ?
#
loop_
_entity_poly.entity_id
_entity_poly.type
_entity_poly.pdbx_seq_one_letter_code
_entity_poly.pdbx_strand_id
1 'polypeptide(L)'
;MANTMLAQKSDIISMEQQTGKFPTSGGGTTLATASFTVPANTQDIECYPSAACHFNPVGAATSSFMHAVQAGEMFRIKHKDIATAQIIGDAGAITLTVAYKRGAGRADGGGSLTRPY
;
A
#
# COMPACT_ATOMS: atom_id res chain seq x y z
N MET A 1 12.98 9.29 -22.87
CA MET A 1 13.36 10.55 -22.30
C MET A 1 13.62 10.47 -20.82
N ALA A 2 14.56 11.27 -20.38
CA ALA A 2 14.85 11.35 -18.95
C ALA A 2 13.64 11.75 -18.12
N ASN A 3 12.71 12.49 -18.72
CA ASN A 3 11.53 12.95 -18.01
C ASN A 3 10.64 11.84 -17.48
N THR A 4 10.59 10.72 -18.19
CA THR A 4 9.77 9.60 -17.75
C THR A 4 10.26 9.04 -16.41
N MET A 5 11.57 8.90 -16.27
CA MET A 5 12.15 8.42 -15.00
C MET A 5 11.92 9.40 -13.88
N LEU A 6 12.08 10.68 -14.16
CA LEU A 6 11.87 11.72 -13.15
C LEU A 6 10.41 11.77 -12.71
N ALA A 7 9.48 11.61 -13.66
CA ALA A 7 8.06 11.61 -13.32
C ALA A 7 7.70 10.45 -12.39
N GLN A 8 8.29 9.27 -12.62
CA GLN A 8 8.03 8.14 -11.75
C GLN A 8 8.54 8.38 -10.33
N LYS A 9 9.71 8.96 -10.20
CA LYS A 9 10.25 9.31 -8.89
C LYS A 9 9.37 10.32 -8.18
N SER A 10 8.88 11.31 -8.91
CA SER A 10 8.07 12.36 -8.31
C SER A 10 6.67 11.88 -7.92
N ASP A 11 6.26 10.68 -8.36
CA ASP A 11 4.99 10.12 -7.93
C ASP A 11 5.00 9.66 -6.48
N ILE A 12 6.16 9.40 -5.92
CA ILE A 12 6.26 9.02 -4.52
C ILE A 12 6.21 10.29 -3.66
N ILE A 13 5.18 10.38 -2.81
CA ILE A 13 5.04 11.50 -1.89
C ILE A 13 5.95 11.31 -0.69
N SER A 14 5.91 10.13 -0.08
CA SER A 14 6.71 9.80 1.10
C SER A 14 6.64 8.31 1.35
N MET A 15 7.44 7.85 2.31
CA MET A 15 7.42 6.46 2.75
C MET A 15 7.31 6.41 4.25
N GLU A 16 6.75 5.32 4.77
CA GLU A 16 6.56 5.11 6.19
C GLU A 16 6.72 3.64 6.53
N GLN A 17 7.09 3.34 7.78
CA GLN A 17 7.28 1.98 8.22
C GLN A 17 6.73 1.82 9.63
N GLN A 18 5.99 0.74 9.87
CA GLN A 18 5.46 0.40 11.18
C GLN A 18 5.72 -1.07 11.47
N THR A 19 6.09 -1.37 12.71
CA THR A 19 6.39 -2.74 13.13
C THR A 19 5.42 -3.16 14.22
N GLY A 20 4.95 -4.40 14.14
CA GLY A 20 4.15 -5.01 15.21
C GLY A 20 2.74 -4.47 15.33
N LYS A 21 2.25 -3.79 14.32
CA LYS A 21 0.90 -3.19 14.35
C LYS A 21 -0.18 -4.10 13.79
N PHE A 22 0.21 -5.23 13.22
CA PHE A 22 -0.73 -6.11 12.54
C PHE A 22 -0.88 -7.40 13.33
N PRO A 23 -2.11 -7.80 13.66
CA PRO A 23 -2.33 -9.01 14.44
C PRO A 23 -1.98 -10.25 13.63
N THR A 24 -1.83 -11.38 14.31
CA THR A 24 -1.59 -12.67 13.67
C THR A 24 -2.75 -13.63 13.84
N SER A 25 -3.84 -13.17 14.44
CA SER A 25 -5.05 -13.98 14.61
C SER A 25 -6.25 -13.05 14.71
N GLY A 26 -7.42 -13.58 14.45
CA GLY A 26 -8.64 -12.79 14.44
C GLY A 26 -8.79 -12.00 13.15
N GLY A 27 -9.31 -10.81 13.23
CA GLY A 27 -9.46 -9.94 12.08
C GLY A 27 -8.21 -9.12 11.84
N GLY A 28 -8.07 -8.60 10.63
CA GLY A 28 -6.96 -7.75 10.28
C GLY A 28 -7.09 -6.32 10.79
N THR A 29 -6.12 -5.50 10.45
CA THR A 29 -6.05 -4.11 10.87
C THR A 29 -5.90 -3.22 9.64
N THR A 30 -6.57 -2.08 9.63
CA THR A 30 -6.40 -1.10 8.56
C THR A 30 -5.14 -0.28 8.78
N LEU A 31 -4.68 0.42 7.74
CA LEU A 31 -3.52 1.30 7.88
C LEU A 31 -3.77 2.40 8.91
N ALA A 32 -4.98 2.95 8.92
CA ALA A 32 -5.31 4.00 9.89
C ALA A 32 -5.22 3.48 11.32
N THR A 33 -5.79 2.30 11.58
CA THR A 33 -5.72 1.69 12.91
C THR A 33 -4.30 1.35 13.31
N ALA A 34 -3.45 1.01 12.34
CA ALA A 34 -2.04 0.72 12.59
C ALA A 34 -1.19 1.99 12.70
N SER A 35 -1.83 3.15 12.77
CA SER A 35 -1.16 4.44 12.98
C SER A 35 -0.35 4.94 11.79
N PHE A 36 -0.62 4.45 10.60
CA PHE A 36 -0.06 5.04 9.39
C PHE A 36 -0.74 6.37 9.10
N THR A 37 0.04 7.37 8.73
CA THR A 37 -0.48 8.69 8.40
C THR A 37 -0.41 8.90 6.90
N VAL A 38 -1.54 8.68 6.23
CA VAL A 38 -1.61 8.77 4.78
C VAL A 38 -1.63 10.23 4.37
N PRO A 39 -0.65 10.69 3.58
CA PRO A 39 -0.60 12.10 3.17
C PRO A 39 -1.75 12.47 2.25
N ALA A 40 -2.05 13.76 2.20
CA ALA A 40 -3.00 14.29 1.22
C ALA A 40 -2.50 14.00 -0.20
N ASN A 41 -3.44 13.80 -1.11
CA ASN A 41 -3.16 13.53 -2.52
C ASN A 41 -2.59 12.14 -2.80
N THR A 42 -2.57 11.26 -1.82
CA THR A 42 -2.21 9.86 -2.05
C THR A 42 -3.33 9.18 -2.83
N GLN A 43 -2.97 8.50 -3.91
CA GLN A 43 -3.92 7.72 -4.70
C GLN A 43 -3.67 6.23 -4.60
N ASP A 44 -2.43 5.83 -4.47
CA ASP A 44 -2.06 4.42 -4.29
C ASP A 44 -1.06 4.30 -3.17
N ILE A 45 -1.14 3.19 -2.44
CA ILE A 45 -0.17 2.86 -1.41
C ILE A 45 0.45 1.53 -1.77
N GLU A 46 1.76 1.52 -2.00
CA GLU A 46 2.49 0.28 -2.25
C GLU A 46 3.02 -0.24 -0.92
N CYS A 47 2.69 -1.48 -0.60
CA CYS A 47 2.99 -2.09 0.69
C CYS A 47 3.99 -3.22 0.51
N TYR A 48 5.00 -3.25 1.38
CA TYR A 48 6.08 -4.23 1.33
C TYR A 48 6.20 -4.86 2.71
N PRO A 49 5.66 -6.07 2.93
CA PRO A 49 5.73 -6.72 4.24
C PRO A 49 7.09 -7.40 4.45
N SER A 50 7.53 -7.45 5.70
CA SER A 50 8.78 -8.13 6.05
C SER A 50 8.60 -9.63 6.20
N ALA A 51 7.36 -10.12 6.28
CA ALA A 51 7.04 -11.53 6.44
C ALA A 51 5.68 -11.80 5.81
N ALA A 52 5.34 -13.07 5.68
CA ALA A 52 4.10 -13.48 5.03
C ALA A 52 2.88 -12.87 5.73
N CYS A 53 1.93 -12.42 4.95
CA CYS A 53 0.70 -11.83 5.45
C CYS A 53 -0.44 -12.08 4.47
N HIS A 54 -1.63 -11.70 4.88
CA HIS A 54 -2.80 -11.68 4.00
C HIS A 54 -3.41 -10.30 4.04
N PHE A 55 -4.04 -9.88 2.94
CA PHE A 55 -4.79 -8.64 2.95
C PHE A 55 -6.09 -8.77 2.15
N ASN A 56 -7.06 -7.95 2.53
CA ASN A 56 -8.33 -7.85 1.83
C ASN A 56 -8.62 -6.37 1.62
N PRO A 57 -8.71 -5.91 0.36
CA PRO A 57 -8.92 -4.48 0.13
C PRO A 57 -10.30 -3.97 0.56
N VAL A 58 -11.27 -4.86 0.75
CA VAL A 58 -12.65 -4.42 0.97
C VAL A 58 -13.25 -4.95 2.28
N GLY A 59 -12.47 -5.41 3.21
CA GLY A 59 -13.05 -5.88 4.46
C GLY A 59 -12.09 -6.70 5.30
N ALA A 60 -12.65 -7.66 6.03
CA ALA A 60 -11.87 -8.45 6.98
C ALA A 60 -10.88 -9.36 6.28
N ALA A 61 -9.68 -9.42 6.81
CA ALA A 61 -8.63 -10.34 6.39
C ALA A 61 -8.37 -11.33 7.52
N THR A 62 -8.12 -12.58 7.16
CA THR A 62 -7.69 -13.60 8.12
C THR A 62 -6.42 -14.25 7.59
N SER A 63 -5.73 -15.01 8.43
CA SER A 63 -4.48 -15.65 8.04
C SER A 63 -4.65 -16.74 6.99
N SER A 64 -5.87 -17.05 6.58
CA SER A 64 -6.13 -18.03 5.55
C SER A 64 -7.08 -17.53 4.47
N PHE A 65 -7.42 -16.26 4.47
CA PHE A 65 -8.44 -15.73 3.56
C PHE A 65 -7.99 -14.45 2.88
N MET A 66 -8.32 -14.37 1.65
CA MET A 66 -8.05 -13.35 0.65
C MET A 66 -6.62 -13.43 0.14
N HIS A 67 -5.98 -12.32 -0.14
CA HIS A 67 -4.72 -12.33 -0.89
C HIS A 67 -3.55 -12.67 0.00
N ALA A 68 -2.90 -13.79 -0.27
CA ALA A 68 -1.67 -14.17 0.41
C ALA A 68 -0.48 -13.43 -0.21
N VAL A 69 0.37 -12.87 0.63
CA VAL A 69 1.54 -12.11 0.20
C VAL A 69 2.75 -12.64 0.95
N GLN A 70 3.82 -12.89 0.22
CA GLN A 70 5.06 -13.38 0.80
C GLN A 70 5.94 -12.23 1.27
N ALA A 71 6.94 -12.53 2.08
CA ALA A 71 7.90 -11.53 2.54
C ALA A 71 8.54 -10.81 1.35
N GLY A 72 8.56 -9.50 1.39
CA GLY A 72 9.16 -8.68 0.34
C GLY A 72 8.32 -8.52 -0.92
N GLU A 73 7.20 -9.19 -1.02
CA GLU A 73 6.31 -9.10 -2.15
C GLU A 73 5.43 -7.86 -2.01
N MET A 74 5.29 -7.08 -3.07
CA MET A 74 4.54 -5.84 -3.03
C MET A 74 3.06 -6.09 -3.26
N PHE A 75 2.21 -5.44 -2.46
CA PHE A 75 0.79 -5.35 -2.78
C PHE A 75 0.34 -3.89 -2.70
N ARG A 76 -0.78 -3.59 -3.32
CA ARG A 76 -1.22 -2.20 -3.48
C ARG A 76 -2.60 -2.01 -2.89
N ILE A 77 -2.75 -0.91 -2.16
CA ILE A 77 -4.04 -0.46 -1.64
C ILE A 77 -4.37 0.85 -2.33
N LYS A 78 -5.52 0.92 -2.97
CA LYS A 78 -5.96 2.15 -3.61
C LYS A 78 -6.56 3.11 -2.60
N HIS A 79 -6.50 4.39 -2.90
CA HIS A 79 -7.04 5.42 -1.99
C HIS A 79 -8.48 5.13 -1.56
N LYS A 80 -9.31 4.68 -2.48
CA LYS A 80 -10.72 4.40 -2.16
C LYS A 80 -10.90 3.30 -1.13
N ASP A 81 -9.89 2.45 -0.94
CA ASP A 81 -9.96 1.31 -0.05
C ASP A 81 -9.20 1.52 1.27
N ILE A 82 -8.64 2.70 1.49
CA ILE A 82 -7.80 2.95 2.68
C ILE A 82 -8.55 2.68 3.98
N ALA A 83 -9.82 3.03 4.04
CA ALA A 83 -10.61 2.86 5.26
C ALA A 83 -11.08 1.43 5.48
N THR A 84 -11.07 0.59 4.45
CA THR A 84 -11.62 -0.76 4.52
C THR A 84 -10.58 -1.87 4.38
N ALA A 85 -9.46 -1.60 3.71
CA ALA A 85 -8.45 -2.62 3.47
C ALA A 85 -7.81 -3.05 4.79
N GLN A 86 -7.82 -4.34 5.06
CA GLN A 86 -7.25 -4.90 6.27
C GLN A 86 -6.08 -5.81 5.94
N ILE A 87 -5.11 -5.82 6.84
CA ILE A 87 -3.89 -6.61 6.72
C ILE A 87 -3.71 -7.40 8.00
N ILE A 88 -3.33 -8.66 7.86
CA ILE A 88 -3.05 -9.53 9.00
C ILE A 88 -1.75 -10.29 8.72
N GLY A 89 -0.87 -10.36 9.72
CA GLY A 89 0.34 -11.17 9.62
C GLY A 89 0.02 -12.64 9.80
N ASP A 90 0.74 -13.50 9.10
CA ASP A 90 0.48 -14.95 9.18
C ASP A 90 1.07 -15.56 10.44
N ALA A 91 2.22 -15.06 10.89
CA ALA A 91 2.88 -15.56 12.09
C ALA A 91 3.84 -14.50 12.61
N GLY A 92 3.74 -14.19 13.89
CA GLY A 92 4.61 -13.23 14.52
C GLY A 92 4.41 -11.78 14.05
N ALA A 93 5.18 -10.88 14.62
CA ALA A 93 5.11 -9.46 14.25
C ALA A 93 5.71 -9.25 12.87
N ILE A 94 5.08 -8.42 12.08
CA ILE A 94 5.63 -8.02 10.78
C ILE A 94 5.93 -6.53 10.78
N THR A 95 6.87 -6.13 9.94
CA THR A 95 7.13 -4.74 9.62
C THR A 95 6.53 -4.48 8.26
N LEU A 96 5.68 -3.46 8.17
CA LEU A 96 5.11 -3.06 6.90
C LEU A 96 5.70 -1.73 6.49
N THR A 97 6.33 -1.72 5.33
CA THR A 97 6.85 -0.51 4.71
C THR A 97 5.88 -0.09 3.62
N VAL A 98 5.50 1.16 3.59
CA VAL A 98 4.57 1.65 2.58
C VAL A 98 5.18 2.84 1.84
N ALA A 99 4.88 2.92 0.55
CA ALA A 99 5.19 4.08 -0.27
C ALA A 99 3.88 4.73 -0.68
N TYR A 100 3.70 5.98 -0.31
CA TYR A 100 2.51 6.74 -0.67
C TYR A 100 2.73 7.39 -2.03
N LYS A 101 1.87 7.08 -2.98
CA LYS A 101 2.02 7.56 -4.35
C LYS A 101 0.82 8.39 -4.76
N ARG A 102 1.11 9.52 -5.41
CA ARG A 102 0.05 10.27 -6.07
C ARG A 102 -0.28 9.59 -7.38
N GLY A 103 -1.42 9.88 -7.93
CA GLY A 103 -1.82 9.30 -9.20
C GLY A 103 -0.84 9.67 -10.30
N ALA A 104 -0.55 8.73 -11.14
CA ALA A 104 0.25 8.98 -12.32
C ALA A 104 -0.53 9.96 -13.18
N GLY A 105 -0.08 10.95 -13.29
CA GLY A 105 -0.74 11.95 -13.82
C GLY A 105 -1.54 11.99 -15.01
N ARG A 106 -1.54 11.68 -14.50
CA ARG A 106 -1.80 11.94 -15.02
C ARG A 106 -1.70 12.65 -15.37
N ALA A 107 -1.48 12.60 -15.55
CA ALA A 107 -1.18 12.99 -15.82
C ALA A 107 -1.33 13.43 -16.20
N ASP A 108 -1.39 13.66 -16.26
CA ASP A 108 -1.34 13.85 -16.61
C ASP A 108 -1.70 13.97 -16.82
N GLY A 109 -1.67 14.15 -17.12
CA GLY A 109 -1.69 14.24 -17.22
C GLY A 109 -1.90 13.89 -17.54
N GLY A 110 -1.91 14.01 -17.90
CA GLY A 110 -1.79 13.72 -18.10
C GLY A 110 -1.88 13.18 -18.53
N GLY A 111 -1.88 13.30 -18.90
CA GLY A 111 -1.63 12.96 -19.20
C GLY A 111 -1.55 12.42 -19.72
N SER A 112 -1.49 12.66 -19.98
CA SER A 112 -1.06 12.23 -20.36
C SER A 112 -0.87 11.66 -20.78
N LEU A 113 -0.77 11.92 -21.07
CA LEU A 113 -0.25 11.42 -21.33
C LEU A 113 -0.18 10.79 -21.86
N THR A 114 -0.23 11.11 -22.24
CA THR A 114 0.10 10.64 -22.52
C THR A 114 0.26 10.21 -23.11
N ARG A 115 0.25 10.59 -23.44
CA ARG A 115 0.62 10.41 -23.72
C ARG A 115 0.89 10.26 -23.98
N PRO A 116 1.08 10.50 -24.35
CA PRO A 116 1.45 10.42 -24.41
C PRO A 116 1.58 10.16 -24.45
N TYR A 117 1.83 10.47 -24.65
CA TYR A 117 2.19 10.18 -24.36
C TYR A 117 2.32 9.96 -24.44
#